data_d40b168569bd5d9322de406da6ee5812
#
_entry.id   d40b168569bd5d9322de406da6ee5812
#
_cell.length_a   1.000
_cell.length_b   1.000
_cell.length_c   1.000
_cell.angle_alpha   90.00
_cell.angle_beta   90.00
_cell.angle_gamma   90.00
#
_symmetry.space_group_name_H-M   'P 1'
#
loop_
_entity.id
_entity.type
_entity.pdbx_description
1 polymer ?
#
loop_
_entity_poly.entity_id
_entity_poly.type
_entity_poly.pdbx_seq_one_letter_code
_entity_poly.pdbx_strand_id
1 'polypeptide(L)'
;ARSICDQLGVRVEVTRAWLAEPSTLKGPRVPEAATDPAEVAPWHPGRVARIFARQGKDCVELALAGELSPKACKAFGLPARACALELDVDALISVMSDEPMQVKPVSTYPAAKEDLALVVPTNVPVARVEQVIRQAAGALIEDLVLFDIYEGDQVPEGCRSLAFSVRLRASDHTLTPDEVQKVRADIVSKTGKVLGATLRG
;
A
#
# COMPACT_ATOMS: atom_id res chain seq x y z
N ALA A 1 -9.80 -6.65 0.54
CA ALA A 1 -10.11 -5.87 -0.67
C ALA A 1 -9.02 -6.02 -1.74
N ARG A 2 -7.76 -5.63 -1.48
CA ARG A 2 -6.69 -5.66 -2.49
C ARG A 2 -6.54 -7.02 -3.16
N SER A 3 -6.50 -8.11 -2.39
CA SER A 3 -6.37 -9.47 -2.92
C SER A 3 -7.54 -9.85 -3.86
N ILE A 4 -8.76 -9.46 -3.53
CA ILE A 4 -9.94 -9.69 -4.38
C ILE A 4 -9.80 -8.89 -5.68
N CYS A 5 -9.44 -7.62 -5.59
CA CYS A 5 -9.27 -6.76 -6.76
C CYS A 5 -8.13 -7.25 -7.67
N ASP A 6 -7.02 -7.70 -7.10
CA ASP A 6 -5.89 -8.25 -7.87
C ASP A 6 -6.30 -9.52 -8.64
N GLN A 7 -7.13 -10.40 -8.03
CA GLN A 7 -7.68 -11.60 -8.70
C GLN A 7 -8.65 -11.25 -9.84
N LEU A 8 -9.31 -10.11 -9.76
CA LEU A 8 -10.26 -9.63 -10.76
C LEU A 8 -9.61 -8.67 -11.79
N GLY A 9 -8.29 -8.53 -11.76
CA GLY A 9 -7.56 -7.64 -12.67
C GLY A 9 -7.79 -6.15 -12.42
N VAL A 10 -8.34 -5.77 -11.27
CA VAL A 10 -8.69 -4.39 -10.92
C VAL A 10 -7.53 -3.72 -10.18
N ARG A 11 -7.01 -2.63 -10.74
CA ARG A 11 -6.01 -1.80 -10.06
C ARG A 11 -6.67 -0.88 -9.06
N VAL A 12 -6.25 -0.96 -7.80
CA VAL A 12 -6.84 -0.17 -6.73
C VAL A 12 -5.90 0.92 -6.20
N GLU A 13 -6.49 2.04 -5.82
CA GLU A 13 -5.88 3.12 -5.06
C GLU A 13 -6.58 3.25 -3.71
N VAL A 14 -5.81 3.50 -2.67
CA VAL A 14 -6.32 3.63 -1.30
C VAL A 14 -6.02 5.03 -0.79
N THR A 15 -7.04 5.71 -0.29
CA THR A 15 -6.93 7.05 0.30
C THR A 15 -7.54 7.08 1.70
N ARG A 16 -7.20 8.10 2.50
CA ARG A 16 -7.91 8.33 3.75
C ARG A 16 -9.35 8.77 3.45
N ALA A 17 -10.32 8.20 4.16
CA ALA A 17 -11.73 8.57 3.98
C ALA A 17 -12.05 9.92 4.61
N TRP A 18 -11.29 10.33 5.64
CA TRP A 18 -11.42 11.61 6.31
C TRP A 18 -10.04 12.26 6.45
N LEU A 19 -9.94 13.55 6.16
CA LEU A 19 -8.74 14.35 6.31
C LEU A 19 -9.07 15.59 7.14
N ALA A 20 -8.29 15.83 8.19
CA ALA A 20 -8.36 17.08 8.96
C ALA A 20 -7.88 18.30 8.14
N GLU A 21 -7.12 18.05 7.05
CA GLU A 21 -6.64 19.09 6.13
C GLU A 21 -6.74 18.60 4.68
N PRO A 22 -6.93 19.54 3.71
CA PRO A 22 -7.03 19.17 2.31
C PRO A 22 -5.77 18.46 1.84
N SER A 23 -5.97 17.35 1.15
CA SER A 23 -4.88 16.55 0.60
C SER A 23 -4.08 17.32 -0.45
N THR A 24 -2.76 17.41 -0.26
CA THR A 24 -1.82 17.90 -1.27
C THR A 24 -1.49 16.87 -2.35
N LEU A 25 -2.14 15.72 -2.34
CA LEU A 25 -1.94 14.64 -3.31
C LEU A 25 -2.46 15.09 -4.68
N LYS A 26 -1.54 15.50 -5.55
CA LYS A 26 -1.82 15.72 -6.97
C LYS A 26 -1.98 14.35 -7.64
N GLY A 27 -3.21 13.91 -7.79
CA GLY A 27 -3.61 12.71 -8.52
C GLY A 27 -4.89 12.95 -9.31
N PRO A 28 -5.34 11.99 -10.17
CA PRO A 28 -6.65 12.10 -10.78
C PRO A 28 -7.68 12.26 -9.66
N ARG A 29 -8.76 12.97 -9.96
CA ARG A 29 -9.78 13.42 -9.00
C ARG A 29 -10.31 12.26 -8.16
N VAL A 30 -9.64 11.99 -7.06
CA VAL A 30 -10.24 11.25 -5.95
C VAL A 30 -11.25 12.21 -5.33
N PRO A 31 -12.52 11.81 -5.14
CA PRO A 31 -13.49 12.65 -4.46
C PRO A 31 -12.94 13.14 -3.12
N GLU A 32 -13.22 14.40 -2.78
CA GLU A 32 -12.75 14.98 -1.51
C GLU A 32 -13.13 14.08 -0.34
N ALA A 33 -12.18 13.89 0.57
CA ALA A 33 -12.45 13.16 1.80
C ALA A 33 -13.50 13.92 2.62
N ALA A 34 -14.34 13.17 3.35
CA ALA A 34 -15.33 13.75 4.24
C ALA A 34 -14.65 14.73 5.22
N THR A 35 -15.20 15.91 5.35
CA THR A 35 -14.69 16.95 6.27
C THR A 35 -15.33 16.83 7.66
N ASP A 36 -16.53 16.20 7.72
CA ASP A 36 -17.24 15.94 8.98
C ASP A 36 -17.04 14.47 9.40
N PRO A 37 -16.53 14.21 10.64
CA PRO A 37 -16.45 12.85 11.17
C PRO A 37 -17.77 12.08 11.18
N ALA A 38 -18.93 12.77 11.21
CA ALA A 38 -20.24 12.14 11.15
C ALA A 38 -20.52 11.51 9.77
N GLU A 39 -19.95 12.03 8.71
CA GLU A 39 -20.11 11.51 7.34
C GLU A 39 -19.44 10.15 7.13
N VAL A 40 -18.51 9.79 8.00
CA VAL A 40 -17.82 8.49 7.97
C VAL A 40 -18.35 7.49 9.01
N ALA A 41 -19.41 7.82 9.74
CA ALA A 41 -20.03 6.87 10.66
C ALA A 41 -20.54 5.62 9.90
N PRO A 42 -20.41 4.40 10.47
CA PRO A 42 -19.96 4.05 11.82
C PRO A 42 -18.43 3.91 12.01
N TRP A 43 -17.65 4.38 11.08
CA TRP A 43 -16.19 4.25 11.06
C TRP A 43 -15.48 5.18 12.06
N HIS A 44 -14.25 4.81 12.42
CA HIS A 44 -13.37 5.68 13.21
C HIS A 44 -12.81 6.78 12.29
N PRO A 45 -13.03 8.07 12.58
CA PRO A 45 -12.70 9.15 11.64
C PRO A 45 -11.23 9.24 11.24
N GLY A 46 -10.30 8.81 12.10
CA GLY A 46 -8.87 8.83 11.79
C GLY A 46 -8.31 7.51 11.24
N ARG A 47 -9.14 6.43 11.13
CA ARG A 47 -8.65 5.08 10.80
C ARG A 47 -9.55 4.36 9.81
N VAL A 48 -10.00 5.08 8.82
CA VAL A 48 -10.80 4.57 7.71
C VAL A 48 -10.21 5.03 6.39
N ALA A 49 -10.26 4.16 5.40
CA ALA A 49 -9.77 4.40 4.05
C ALA A 49 -10.88 4.15 3.02
N ARG A 50 -10.89 4.93 1.96
CA ARG A 50 -11.65 4.71 0.74
C ARG A 50 -10.77 3.98 -0.27
N ILE A 51 -11.36 3.03 -0.96
CA ILE A 51 -10.69 2.20 -1.96
C ILE A 51 -11.33 2.50 -3.31
N PHE A 52 -10.51 2.88 -4.28
CA PHE A 52 -10.95 3.23 -5.63
C PHE A 52 -10.32 2.29 -6.66
N ALA A 53 -11.07 1.95 -7.69
CA ALA A 53 -10.53 1.41 -8.93
C ALA A 53 -10.15 2.56 -9.88
N ARG A 54 -9.04 2.41 -10.59
CA ARG A 54 -8.64 3.34 -11.62
C ARG A 54 -9.15 2.87 -12.99
N GLN A 55 -9.95 3.69 -13.66
CA GLN A 55 -10.37 3.52 -15.05
C GLN A 55 -9.85 4.69 -15.90
N GLY A 56 -8.69 4.51 -16.55
CA GLY A 56 -8.08 5.57 -17.34
C GLY A 56 -7.74 6.81 -16.51
N LYS A 57 -8.51 7.90 -16.70
CA LYS A 57 -8.36 9.17 -15.95
C LYS A 57 -9.33 9.28 -14.76
N ASP A 58 -10.30 8.40 -14.69
CA ASP A 58 -11.35 8.42 -13.68
C ASP A 58 -11.09 7.37 -12.59
N CYS A 59 -11.73 7.57 -11.43
CA CYS A 59 -11.71 6.64 -10.33
C CYS A 59 -13.14 6.28 -9.93
N VAL A 60 -13.40 4.99 -9.78
CA VAL A 60 -14.67 4.45 -9.26
C VAL A 60 -14.44 4.03 -7.82
N GLU A 61 -15.26 4.54 -6.89
CA GLU A 61 -15.19 4.10 -5.50
C GLU A 61 -15.73 2.68 -5.37
N LEU A 62 -14.97 1.81 -4.72
CA LEU A 62 -15.31 0.41 -4.54
C LEU A 62 -15.66 0.07 -3.11
N ALA A 63 -14.98 0.68 -2.12
CA ALA A 63 -15.11 0.23 -0.74
C ALA A 63 -14.68 1.28 0.28
N LEU A 64 -15.20 1.09 1.50
CA LEU A 64 -14.67 1.64 2.74
C LEU A 64 -14.08 0.50 3.58
N ALA A 65 -12.90 0.73 4.18
CA ALA A 65 -12.24 -0.24 5.05
C ALA A 65 -11.54 0.47 6.22
N GLY A 66 -11.70 -0.04 7.42
CA GLY A 66 -11.05 0.56 8.59
C GLY A 66 -11.53 0.04 9.93
N GLU A 67 -11.18 0.75 10.98
CA GLU A 67 -11.68 0.49 12.33
C GLU A 67 -13.07 1.10 12.49
N LEU A 68 -13.94 0.40 13.22
CA LEU A 68 -15.22 0.97 13.65
C LEU A 68 -15.01 1.97 14.79
N SER A 69 -15.88 2.97 14.89
CA SER A 69 -15.81 3.93 15.98
C SER A 69 -16.02 3.26 17.34
N PRO A 70 -15.40 3.75 18.42
CA PRO A 70 -15.64 3.21 19.77
C PRO A 70 -17.11 3.21 20.18
N LYS A 71 -17.88 4.21 19.69
CA LYS A 71 -19.33 4.30 19.92
C LYS A 71 -20.08 3.14 19.23
N ALA A 72 -19.72 2.82 17.99
CA ALA A 72 -20.30 1.68 17.25
C ALA A 72 -19.93 0.36 17.93
N CYS A 73 -18.64 0.16 18.26
CA CYS A 73 -18.21 -1.06 18.95
C CYS A 73 -18.97 -1.28 20.25
N LYS A 74 -19.16 -0.23 21.05
CA LYS A 74 -19.92 -0.32 22.31
C LYS A 74 -21.41 -0.62 22.06
N ALA A 75 -22.02 0.01 21.06
CA ALA A 75 -23.44 -0.17 20.77
C ALA A 75 -23.78 -1.59 20.31
N PHE A 76 -22.87 -2.24 19.59
CA PHE A 76 -23.05 -3.59 19.03
C PHE A 76 -22.32 -4.69 19.82
N GLY A 77 -21.73 -4.38 20.98
CA GLY A 77 -20.99 -5.36 21.78
C GLY A 77 -19.76 -5.95 21.09
N LEU A 78 -19.14 -5.20 20.18
CA LEU A 78 -17.97 -5.63 19.44
C LEU A 78 -16.67 -5.40 20.25
N PRO A 79 -15.61 -6.16 20.00
CA PRO A 79 -14.31 -5.90 20.59
C PRO A 79 -13.82 -4.49 20.28
N ALA A 80 -13.00 -3.93 21.17
CA ALA A 80 -12.29 -2.68 20.87
C ALA A 80 -11.43 -2.84 19.61
N ARG A 81 -11.42 -1.82 18.75
CA ARG A 81 -10.69 -1.81 17.50
C ARG A 81 -11.16 -2.88 16.49
N ALA A 82 -12.43 -3.25 16.50
CA ALA A 82 -13.00 -4.07 15.45
C ALA A 82 -12.82 -3.37 14.09
N CYS A 83 -12.38 -4.14 13.09
CA CYS A 83 -12.22 -3.67 11.73
C CYS A 83 -13.34 -4.22 10.84
N ALA A 84 -13.73 -3.45 9.85
CA ALA A 84 -14.73 -3.85 8.87
C ALA A 84 -14.34 -3.41 7.46
N LEU A 85 -15.01 -4.00 6.48
CA LEU A 85 -14.95 -3.64 5.06
C LEU A 85 -16.38 -3.60 4.53
N GLU A 86 -16.74 -2.51 3.86
CA GLU A 86 -17.95 -2.37 3.07
C GLU A 86 -17.56 -2.25 1.61
N LEU A 87 -18.05 -3.14 0.77
CA LEU A 87 -17.69 -3.25 -0.65
C LEU A 87 -18.93 -3.09 -1.50
N ASP A 88 -18.89 -2.15 -2.45
CA ASP A 88 -19.87 -2.03 -3.52
C ASP A 88 -19.54 -3.06 -4.61
N VAL A 89 -20.37 -4.13 -4.67
CA VAL A 89 -20.15 -5.23 -5.58
C VAL A 89 -20.54 -4.83 -7.03
N ASP A 90 -21.54 -3.99 -7.21
CA ASP A 90 -21.96 -3.52 -8.54
C ASP A 90 -20.88 -2.61 -9.14
N ALA A 91 -20.31 -1.71 -8.33
CA ALA A 91 -19.18 -0.91 -8.74
C ALA A 91 -17.95 -1.78 -9.08
N LEU A 92 -17.67 -2.83 -8.29
CA LEU A 92 -16.58 -3.76 -8.57
C LEU A 92 -16.79 -4.50 -9.90
N ILE A 93 -17.99 -5.01 -10.14
CA ILE A 93 -18.33 -5.70 -11.40
C ILE A 93 -18.17 -4.75 -12.60
N SER A 94 -18.56 -3.48 -12.46
CA SER A 94 -18.45 -2.49 -13.54
C SER A 94 -17.04 -2.21 -14.00
N VAL A 95 -16.03 -2.46 -13.15
CA VAL A 95 -14.61 -2.18 -13.42
C VAL A 95 -13.76 -3.44 -13.62
N MET A 96 -14.37 -4.62 -13.51
CA MET A 96 -13.68 -5.89 -13.78
C MET A 96 -13.21 -5.96 -15.24
N SER A 97 -12.07 -6.61 -15.44
CA SER A 97 -11.61 -6.93 -16.78
C SER A 97 -12.37 -8.13 -17.34
N ASP A 98 -12.87 -7.99 -18.56
CA ASP A 98 -13.45 -9.11 -19.33
C ASP A 98 -12.34 -10.03 -19.91
N GLU A 99 -11.07 -9.62 -19.80
CA GLU A 99 -9.96 -10.44 -20.27
C GLU A 99 -9.69 -11.61 -19.32
N PRO A 100 -9.51 -12.83 -19.84
CA PRO A 100 -9.14 -13.96 -19.02
C PRO A 100 -7.85 -13.67 -18.26
N MET A 101 -7.80 -14.03 -16.97
CA MET A 101 -6.59 -13.89 -16.17
C MET A 101 -5.46 -14.73 -16.79
N GLN A 102 -4.45 -14.03 -17.33
CA GLN A 102 -3.28 -14.69 -17.86
C GLN A 102 -2.34 -15.08 -16.72
N VAL A 103 -2.12 -16.36 -16.54
CA VAL A 103 -1.11 -16.88 -15.60
C VAL A 103 0.27 -16.54 -16.17
N LYS A 104 1.07 -15.79 -15.41
CA LYS A 104 2.46 -15.56 -15.76
C LYS A 104 3.22 -16.88 -15.78
N PRO A 105 4.08 -17.13 -16.75
CA PRO A 105 4.95 -18.31 -16.74
C PRO A 105 5.71 -18.40 -15.42
N VAL A 106 5.73 -19.58 -14.83
CA VAL A 106 6.52 -19.81 -13.62
C VAL A 106 7.99 -19.81 -14.02
N SER A 107 8.77 -18.87 -13.47
CA SER A 107 10.20 -18.84 -13.72
C SER A 107 10.88 -20.05 -13.06
N THR A 108 11.78 -20.71 -13.77
CA THR A 108 12.59 -21.81 -13.25
C THR A 108 13.83 -21.32 -12.49
N TYR A 109 14.16 -20.04 -12.57
CA TYR A 109 15.31 -19.47 -11.87
C TYR A 109 14.99 -19.18 -10.40
N PRO A 110 15.94 -19.41 -9.48
CA PRO A 110 15.74 -19.13 -8.07
C PRO A 110 15.55 -17.64 -7.81
N ALA A 111 14.70 -17.30 -6.83
CA ALA A 111 14.56 -15.93 -6.37
C ALA A 111 15.62 -15.60 -5.32
N ALA A 112 16.15 -14.38 -5.36
CA ALA A 112 16.91 -13.80 -4.27
C ALA A 112 15.96 -13.08 -3.31
N LYS A 113 16.21 -13.19 -2.01
CA LYS A 113 15.43 -12.54 -0.96
C LYS A 113 16.33 -11.55 -0.22
N GLU A 114 15.89 -10.28 -0.12
CA GLU A 114 16.55 -9.22 0.62
C GLU A 114 15.57 -8.61 1.62
N ASP A 115 16.01 -8.42 2.85
CA ASP A 115 15.24 -7.70 3.85
C ASP A 115 15.84 -6.29 4.03
N LEU A 116 14.98 -5.27 3.95
CA LEU A 116 15.36 -3.86 4.02
C LEU A 116 14.54 -3.15 5.09
N ALA A 117 15.22 -2.57 6.07
CA ALA A 117 14.58 -1.69 7.05
C ALA A 117 14.85 -0.22 6.69
N LEU A 118 13.80 0.51 6.33
CA LEU A 118 13.87 1.91 5.92
C LEU A 118 13.25 2.80 6.99
N VAL A 119 14.03 3.75 7.51
CA VAL A 119 13.53 4.81 8.39
C VAL A 119 12.97 5.93 7.54
N VAL A 120 11.69 6.24 7.72
CA VAL A 120 10.96 7.26 6.96
C VAL A 120 10.16 8.17 7.90
N PRO A 121 9.89 9.43 7.52
CA PRO A 121 8.98 10.29 8.27
C PRO A 121 7.59 9.64 8.42
N THR A 122 6.95 9.79 9.59
CA THR A 122 5.65 9.16 9.90
C THR A 122 4.51 9.63 8.98
N ASN A 123 4.62 10.82 8.39
CA ASN A 123 3.65 11.35 7.43
C ASN A 123 3.76 10.72 6.03
N VAL A 124 4.84 9.97 5.73
CA VAL A 124 5.00 9.28 4.44
C VAL A 124 4.12 8.02 4.43
N PRO A 125 3.14 7.89 3.51
CA PRO A 125 2.32 6.69 3.42
C PRO A 125 3.16 5.46 3.03
N VAL A 126 2.88 4.30 3.63
CA VAL A 126 3.55 3.02 3.28
C VAL A 126 3.43 2.72 1.79
N ALA A 127 2.25 2.90 1.21
CA ALA A 127 2.02 2.69 -0.22
C ALA A 127 2.96 3.52 -1.11
N ARG A 128 3.34 4.73 -0.66
CA ARG A 128 4.32 5.55 -1.38
C ARG A 128 5.73 4.97 -1.30
N VAL A 129 6.11 4.42 -0.15
CA VAL A 129 7.40 3.73 0.02
C VAL A 129 7.45 2.49 -0.87
N GLU A 130 6.42 1.64 -0.85
CA GLU A 130 6.29 0.48 -1.73
C GLU A 130 6.41 0.86 -3.21
N GLN A 131 5.73 1.92 -3.62
CA GLN A 131 5.79 2.41 -5.00
C GLN A 131 7.21 2.79 -5.42
N VAL A 132 7.95 3.49 -4.55
CA VAL A 132 9.33 3.90 -4.84
C VAL A 132 10.26 2.69 -4.88
N ILE A 133 10.10 1.71 -3.98
CA ILE A 133 10.85 0.45 -3.99
C ILE A 133 10.60 -0.29 -5.31
N ARG A 134 9.34 -0.50 -5.71
CA ARG A 134 8.98 -1.17 -6.98
C ARG A 134 9.54 -0.45 -8.20
N GLN A 135 9.52 0.89 -8.20
CA GLN A 135 10.13 1.68 -9.29
C GLN A 135 11.65 1.60 -9.32
N ALA A 136 12.31 1.39 -8.18
CA ALA A 136 13.77 1.25 -8.12
C ALA A 136 14.22 -0.15 -8.56
N ALA A 137 13.54 -1.20 -8.09
CA ALA A 137 13.85 -2.58 -8.45
C ALA A 137 13.41 -2.96 -9.87
N GLY A 138 12.47 -2.21 -10.47
CA GLY A 138 12.02 -2.41 -11.85
C GLY A 138 11.41 -3.79 -12.09
N ALA A 139 11.79 -4.41 -13.21
CA ALA A 139 11.25 -5.71 -13.63
C ALA A 139 11.74 -6.89 -12.76
N LEU A 140 12.80 -6.70 -11.98
CA LEU A 140 13.36 -7.76 -11.14
C LEU A 140 12.55 -8.03 -9.87
N ILE A 141 11.65 -7.13 -9.46
CA ILE A 141 10.83 -7.33 -8.27
C ILE A 141 9.69 -8.32 -8.54
N GLU A 142 9.76 -9.48 -7.91
CA GLU A 142 8.71 -10.49 -7.95
C GLU A 142 7.66 -10.21 -6.87
N ASP A 143 8.11 -9.92 -5.65
CA ASP A 143 7.23 -9.69 -4.51
C ASP A 143 7.82 -8.65 -3.54
N LEU A 144 6.95 -7.97 -2.80
CA LEU A 144 7.29 -6.97 -1.80
C LEU A 144 6.29 -7.05 -0.65
N VAL A 145 6.78 -7.38 0.53
CA VAL A 145 5.96 -7.54 1.74
C VAL A 145 6.50 -6.65 2.84
N LEU A 146 5.66 -5.76 3.38
CA LEU A 146 5.94 -5.10 4.65
C LEU A 146 5.63 -6.10 5.77
N PHE A 147 6.62 -6.45 6.58
CA PHE A 147 6.44 -7.44 7.63
C PHE A 147 6.59 -6.86 9.04
N ASP A 148 7.19 -5.66 9.19
CA ASP A 148 7.30 -5.01 10.49
C ASP A 148 7.27 -3.48 10.39
N ILE A 149 6.70 -2.83 11.41
CA ILE A 149 6.70 -1.37 11.61
C ILE A 149 7.16 -1.10 13.03
N TYR A 150 8.27 -0.38 13.17
CA TYR A 150 8.80 -0.01 14.47
C TYR A 150 8.79 1.50 14.68
N GLU A 151 8.21 1.92 15.80
CA GLU A 151 8.23 3.28 16.32
C GLU A 151 8.77 3.23 17.76
N GLY A 152 9.90 3.84 18.02
CA GLY A 152 10.51 3.81 19.34
C GLY A 152 11.90 4.46 19.37
N ASP A 153 12.61 4.31 20.48
CA ASP A 153 13.83 5.05 20.81
C ASP A 153 15.00 4.85 19.82
N GLN A 154 14.93 3.81 18.98
CA GLN A 154 15.99 3.51 18.00
C GLN A 154 15.75 4.18 16.64
N VAL A 155 14.73 5.00 16.50
CA VAL A 155 14.45 5.80 15.31
C VAL A 155 14.28 7.27 15.71
N PRO A 156 14.67 8.23 14.85
CA PRO A 156 14.50 9.65 15.15
C PRO A 156 13.03 10.00 15.45
N GLU A 157 12.81 10.99 16.30
CA GLU A 157 11.47 11.51 16.59
C GLU A 157 10.79 11.94 15.30
N GLY A 158 9.49 11.63 15.17
CA GLY A 158 8.71 11.89 13.95
C GLY A 158 9.00 10.94 12.78
N CYS A 159 9.81 9.90 13.00
CA CYS A 159 10.10 8.86 12.02
C CYS A 159 9.62 7.48 12.50
N ARG A 160 9.54 6.55 11.56
CA ARG A 160 9.30 5.12 11.82
C ARG A 160 10.16 4.26 10.91
N SER A 161 10.51 3.07 11.37
CA SER A 161 11.19 2.07 10.57
C SER A 161 10.16 1.13 9.94
N LEU A 162 10.26 0.95 8.63
CA LEU A 162 9.44 0.03 7.85
C LEU A 162 10.33 -1.10 7.35
N ALA A 163 10.07 -2.33 7.76
CA ALA A 163 10.83 -3.50 7.33
C ALA A 163 10.12 -4.22 6.20
N PHE A 164 10.78 -4.27 5.05
CA PHE A 164 10.29 -4.90 3.84
C PHE A 164 11.10 -6.15 3.50
N SER A 165 10.41 -7.22 3.14
CA SER A 165 11.00 -8.37 2.46
C SER A 165 10.80 -8.18 0.97
N VAL A 166 11.91 -8.09 0.24
CA VAL A 166 11.96 -7.89 -1.21
C VAL A 166 12.38 -9.18 -1.87
N ARG A 167 11.54 -9.75 -2.72
CA ARG A 167 11.87 -10.91 -3.52
C ARG A 167 12.20 -10.47 -4.94
N LEU A 168 13.40 -10.80 -5.38
CA LEU A 168 13.92 -10.45 -6.69
C LEU A 168 14.09 -11.71 -7.54
N ARG A 169 13.71 -11.64 -8.81
CA ARG A 169 13.89 -12.71 -9.77
C ARG A 169 14.08 -12.15 -11.18
N ALA A 170 15.07 -12.66 -11.92
CA ALA A 170 15.17 -12.43 -13.34
C ALA A 170 14.35 -13.48 -14.11
N SER A 171 13.93 -13.14 -15.32
CA SER A 171 13.14 -14.02 -16.19
C SER A 171 14.01 -14.99 -17.01
N ASP A 172 15.29 -14.70 -17.16
CA ASP A 172 16.19 -15.31 -18.14
C ASP A 172 17.49 -15.87 -17.53
N HIS A 173 17.78 -15.59 -16.25
CA HIS A 173 18.98 -16.10 -15.57
C HIS A 173 18.81 -16.12 -14.04
N THR A 174 19.77 -16.75 -13.36
CA THR A 174 19.89 -16.67 -11.90
C THR A 174 20.63 -15.37 -11.52
N LEU A 175 20.01 -14.54 -10.65
CA LEU A 175 20.63 -13.29 -10.20
C LEU A 175 21.95 -13.57 -9.47
N THR A 176 22.98 -12.85 -9.87
CA THR A 176 24.27 -12.85 -9.18
C THR A 176 24.22 -11.99 -7.91
N PRO A 177 25.10 -12.22 -6.93
CA PRO A 177 25.18 -11.38 -5.72
C PRO A 177 25.38 -9.89 -6.05
N ASP A 178 26.18 -9.57 -7.09
CA ASP A 178 26.45 -8.18 -7.51
C ASP A 178 25.19 -7.50 -8.06
N GLU A 179 24.37 -8.21 -8.82
CA GLU A 179 23.10 -7.69 -9.33
C GLU A 179 22.11 -7.41 -8.19
N VAL A 180 22.03 -8.32 -7.21
CA VAL A 180 21.19 -8.14 -6.03
C VAL A 180 21.65 -6.92 -5.21
N GLN A 181 22.95 -6.78 -4.99
CA GLN A 181 23.52 -5.63 -4.27
C GLN A 181 23.28 -4.31 -5.02
N LYS A 182 23.36 -4.32 -6.35
CA LYS A 182 23.05 -3.15 -7.18
C LYS A 182 21.58 -2.74 -7.00
N VAL A 183 20.64 -3.68 -7.11
CA VAL A 183 19.21 -3.39 -6.91
C VAL A 183 18.96 -2.85 -5.49
N ARG A 184 19.60 -3.43 -4.47
CA ARG A 184 19.53 -2.93 -3.10
C ARG A 184 20.02 -1.48 -2.99
N ALA A 185 21.18 -1.18 -3.59
CA ALA A 185 21.72 0.17 -3.60
C ALA A 185 20.81 1.17 -4.33
N ASP A 186 20.21 0.77 -5.46
CA ASP A 186 19.26 1.57 -6.22
C ASP A 186 17.99 1.86 -5.41
N ILE A 187 17.46 0.87 -4.68
CA ILE A 187 16.32 1.06 -3.77
C ILE A 187 16.66 2.08 -2.68
N VAL A 188 17.79 1.90 -1.99
CA VAL A 188 18.22 2.79 -0.89
C VAL A 188 18.44 4.21 -1.41
N SER A 189 19.15 4.36 -2.55
CA SER A 189 19.40 5.66 -3.17
C SER A 189 18.10 6.36 -3.57
N LYS A 190 17.18 5.66 -4.22
CA LYS A 190 15.93 6.25 -4.71
C LYS A 190 14.98 6.60 -3.59
N THR A 191 14.83 5.73 -2.58
CA THR A 191 14.02 6.02 -1.40
C THR A 191 14.59 7.18 -0.59
N GLY A 192 15.91 7.27 -0.47
CA GLY A 192 16.59 8.43 0.15
C GLY A 192 16.29 9.74 -0.58
N LYS A 193 16.42 9.76 -1.91
CA LYS A 193 16.20 10.98 -2.73
C LYS A 193 14.72 11.43 -2.76
N VAL A 194 13.79 10.50 -2.81
CA VAL A 194 12.36 10.80 -3.04
C VAL A 194 11.61 11.00 -1.73
N LEU A 195 12.00 10.26 -0.67
CA LEU A 195 11.24 10.19 0.59
C LEU A 195 12.04 10.67 1.80
N GLY A 196 13.32 10.99 1.64
CA GLY A 196 14.21 11.26 2.76
C GLY A 196 14.48 10.02 3.63
N ALA A 197 14.28 8.82 3.06
CA ALA A 197 14.47 7.57 3.80
C ALA A 197 15.96 7.29 4.06
N THR A 198 16.25 6.67 5.19
CA THR A 198 17.58 6.14 5.50
C THR A 198 17.50 4.65 5.80
N LEU A 199 18.55 3.91 5.44
CA LEU A 199 18.63 2.50 5.78
C LEU A 199 18.93 2.40 7.29
N ARG A 200 18.15 1.56 7.99
CA ARG A 200 18.45 1.20 9.37
C ARG A 200 19.53 0.13 9.36
N GLY A 201 20.65 0.42 10.04
CA GLY A 201 21.74 -0.52 10.24
C GLY A 201 21.42 -1.59 11.28
#